data_ff7de90651829e32bb3d50256ee5f0ca
#
_entry.id   ff7de90651829e32bb3d50256ee5f0ca
#
_cell.length_a   1.000
_cell.length_b   1.000
_cell.length_c   1.000
_cell.angle_alpha   90.00
_cell.angle_beta   90.00
_cell.angle_gamma   90.00
#
_symmetry.space_group_name_H-M   'P 1'
#
loop_
_entity.id
_entity.type
_entity.pdbx_description
1 polymer ?
#
loop_
_entity_poly.entity_id
_entity_poly.type
_entity_poly.pdbx_seq_one_letter_code
_entity_poly.pdbx_strand_id
1 'polypeptide(L)'
;MSEQISKNNQIKDGPTLSEILRNNQRWASETKERDPAFFERSATQQHPKYLWIGCSDSRVPVSQITGTAPGEVFVHRNVANIVQAEDPSCQSVLEFAVLGLQVEHIVICGHYKCGGVHAAIQGTATGKV
;
A
#
# COMPACT_ATOMS: atom_id res chain seq x y z
N MET A 1 -13.54 4.25 -38.66
CA MET A 1 -13.20 3.38 -37.51
C MET A 1 -11.70 3.45 -37.11
N SER A 2 -10.93 4.43 -37.58
CA SER A 2 -9.47 4.55 -37.31
C SER A 2 -9.08 5.76 -36.47
N GLU A 3 -10.02 6.58 -35.99
CA GLU A 3 -9.70 7.78 -35.20
C GLU A 3 -9.90 7.65 -33.68
N GLN A 4 -10.44 6.53 -33.22
CA GLN A 4 -10.74 6.35 -31.78
C GLN A 4 -9.62 5.62 -30.99
N ILE A 5 -8.58 5.12 -31.66
CA ILE A 5 -7.46 4.40 -31.02
C ILE A 5 -6.34 5.36 -30.60
N SER A 6 -6.34 6.62 -31.09
CA SER A 6 -5.23 7.55 -30.85
C SER A 6 -5.31 8.38 -29.55
N LYS A 7 -6.37 8.26 -28.76
CA LYS A 7 -6.56 9.13 -27.56
C LYS A 7 -6.17 8.50 -26.22
N ASN A 8 -5.70 7.27 -26.17
CA ASN A 8 -5.38 6.58 -24.91
C ASN A 8 -3.89 6.25 -24.72
N ASN A 9 -3.00 6.80 -25.51
CA ASN A 9 -1.56 6.65 -25.32
C ASN A 9 -0.97 7.89 -24.61
N GLN A 10 -1.55 8.30 -23.49
CA GLN A 10 -0.82 9.13 -22.54
C GLN A 10 0.28 8.23 -21.99
N ILE A 11 1.50 8.45 -22.44
CA ILE A 11 2.72 7.92 -21.84
C ILE A 11 2.63 8.28 -20.37
N LYS A 12 2.61 7.28 -19.49
CA LYS A 12 2.62 7.52 -18.05
C LYS A 12 3.96 8.17 -17.72
N ASP A 13 3.96 9.47 -17.49
CA ASP A 13 5.13 10.21 -17.02
C ASP A 13 5.48 9.74 -15.61
N GLY A 14 6.25 8.69 -15.51
CA GLY A 14 6.72 8.11 -14.26
C GLY A 14 8.09 7.46 -14.46
N PRO A 15 8.79 7.15 -13.38
CA PRO A 15 10.12 6.55 -13.48
C PRO A 15 10.05 5.19 -14.19
N THR A 16 11.02 4.92 -15.02
CA THR A 16 11.25 3.60 -15.61
C THR A 16 11.64 2.58 -14.53
N LEU A 17 11.51 1.29 -14.82
CA LEU A 17 11.95 0.25 -13.89
C LEU A 17 13.41 0.41 -13.47
N SER A 18 14.29 0.75 -14.42
CA SER A 18 15.71 0.99 -14.13
C SER A 18 15.92 2.18 -13.18
N GLU A 19 15.11 3.22 -13.31
CA GLU A 19 15.14 4.37 -12.39
C GLU A 19 14.61 4.00 -11.00
N ILE A 20 13.55 3.20 -10.91
CA ILE A 20 13.05 2.70 -9.61
C ILE A 20 14.14 1.88 -8.91
N LEU A 21 14.83 0.99 -9.60
CA LEU A 21 15.91 0.20 -9.02
C LEU A 21 17.08 1.07 -8.54
N ARG A 22 17.49 2.06 -9.34
CA ARG A 22 18.52 3.02 -8.92
C ARG A 22 18.09 3.87 -7.73
N ASN A 23 16.83 4.29 -7.69
CA ASN A 23 16.28 5.04 -6.56
C ASN A 23 16.28 4.20 -5.28
N ASN A 24 15.96 2.90 -5.37
CA ASN A 24 16.03 1.99 -4.24
C ASN A 24 17.48 1.82 -3.73
N GLN A 25 18.44 1.61 -4.62
CA GLN A 25 19.85 1.51 -4.25
C GLN A 25 20.35 2.78 -3.55
N ARG A 26 20.03 3.95 -4.10
CA ARG A 26 20.36 5.25 -3.49
C ARG A 26 19.73 5.40 -2.11
N TRP A 27 18.44 5.14 -1.98
CA TRP A 27 17.75 5.17 -0.69
C TRP A 27 18.43 4.26 0.36
N ALA A 28 18.80 3.05 -0.04
CA ALA A 28 19.46 2.10 0.85
C ALA A 28 20.84 2.62 1.30
N SER A 29 21.64 3.18 0.38
CA SER A 29 22.95 3.76 0.69
C SER A 29 22.83 4.96 1.63
N GLU A 30 21.97 5.93 1.30
CA GLU A 30 21.73 7.12 2.12
C GLU A 30 21.18 6.76 3.51
N THR A 31 20.32 5.74 3.59
CA THR A 31 19.81 5.25 4.87
C THR A 31 20.92 4.67 5.73
N LYS A 32 21.79 3.85 5.15
CA LYS A 32 22.93 3.26 5.85
C LYS A 32 23.97 4.32 6.27
N GLU A 33 24.16 5.37 5.48
CA GLU A 33 25.04 6.49 5.84
C GLU A 33 24.51 7.28 7.03
N ARG A 34 23.21 7.55 7.06
CA ARG A 34 22.57 8.28 8.17
C ARG A 34 22.45 7.47 9.45
N ASP A 35 22.21 6.18 9.32
CA ASP A 35 22.02 5.25 10.42
C ASP A 35 22.60 3.88 10.06
N PRO A 36 23.89 3.64 10.35
CA PRO A 36 24.58 2.40 9.97
C PRO A 36 23.92 1.10 10.49
N ALA A 37 23.20 1.18 11.61
CA ALA A 37 22.51 0.03 12.23
C ALA A 37 21.05 -0.13 11.79
N PHE A 38 20.51 0.72 10.91
CA PHE A 38 19.10 0.72 10.51
C PHE A 38 18.63 -0.64 10.00
N PHE A 39 19.34 -1.22 9.03
CA PHE A 39 18.95 -2.49 8.42
C PHE A 39 19.10 -3.67 9.37
N GLU A 40 20.13 -3.67 10.19
CA GLU A 40 20.34 -4.72 11.21
C GLU A 40 19.19 -4.73 12.23
N ARG A 41 18.82 -3.57 12.78
CA ARG A 41 17.67 -3.45 13.68
C ARG A 41 16.36 -3.83 13.01
N SER A 42 16.14 -3.37 11.78
CA SER A 42 14.89 -3.65 11.05
C SER A 42 14.73 -5.11 10.65
N ALA A 43 15.84 -5.85 10.49
CA ALA A 43 15.81 -7.27 10.13
C ALA A 43 15.46 -8.20 11.31
N THR A 44 15.63 -7.75 12.54
CA THR A 44 15.45 -8.62 13.72
C THR A 44 13.98 -8.76 14.10
N GLN A 45 13.21 -7.69 14.09
CA GLN A 45 11.80 -7.68 14.50
C GLN A 45 11.07 -6.42 14.07
N GLN A 46 9.73 -6.46 14.12
CA GLN A 46 8.86 -5.31 13.96
C GLN A 46 7.91 -5.20 15.16
N HIS A 47 7.64 -3.98 15.61
CA HIS A 47 6.70 -3.68 16.69
C HIS A 47 5.78 -2.51 16.29
N PRO A 48 4.97 -2.67 15.23
CA PRO A 48 4.04 -1.64 14.82
C PRO A 48 2.92 -1.50 15.86
N LYS A 49 2.54 -0.27 16.16
CA LYS A 49 1.37 0.00 17.02
C LYS A 49 0.06 -0.04 16.25
N TYR A 50 0.13 0.05 14.94
CA TYR A 50 -1.02 0.19 14.06
C TYR A 50 -1.06 -0.90 13.01
N LEU A 51 -2.27 -1.48 12.82
CA LEU A 51 -2.64 -2.11 11.56
C LEU A 51 -3.40 -1.08 10.73
N TRP A 52 -2.97 -0.86 9.50
CA TRP A 52 -3.65 -0.03 8.53
C TRP A 52 -4.23 -0.91 7.42
N ILE A 53 -5.55 -0.78 7.18
CA ILE A 53 -6.22 -1.39 6.03
C ILE A 53 -6.68 -0.28 5.12
N GLY A 54 -6.08 -0.19 3.94
CA GLY A 54 -6.31 0.90 2.99
C GLY A 54 -6.55 0.43 1.56
N CYS A 55 -6.92 1.38 0.72
CA CYS A 55 -7.09 1.11 -0.71
C CYS A 55 -5.72 0.91 -1.41
N SER A 56 -5.71 0.03 -2.43
CA SER A 56 -4.55 -0.14 -3.32
C SER A 56 -4.28 1.06 -4.22
N ASP A 57 -5.12 2.08 -4.20
CA ASP A 57 -4.98 3.30 -5.00
C ASP A 57 -3.60 3.93 -4.81
N SER A 58 -2.88 4.17 -5.91
CA SER A 58 -1.50 4.67 -5.89
C SER A 58 -1.35 6.09 -5.32
N ARG A 59 -2.45 6.83 -5.19
CA ARG A 59 -2.46 8.21 -4.69
C ARG A 59 -2.47 8.30 -3.16
N VAL A 60 -2.64 7.18 -2.46
CA VAL A 60 -2.75 7.13 -0.99
C VAL A 60 -1.67 6.23 -0.35
N PRO A 61 -0.38 6.56 -0.48
CA PRO A 61 0.70 5.79 0.12
C PRO A 61 0.74 6.04 1.63
N VAL A 62 0.58 4.97 2.42
CA VAL A 62 0.38 5.03 3.88
C VAL A 62 1.47 5.83 4.60
N SER A 63 2.72 5.47 4.40
CA SER A 63 3.84 6.12 5.12
C SER A 63 3.99 7.60 4.80
N GLN A 64 3.68 8.01 3.57
CA GLN A 64 3.77 9.42 3.18
C GLN A 64 2.63 10.25 3.80
N ILE A 65 1.40 9.73 3.79
CA ILE A 65 0.24 10.48 4.29
C ILE A 65 0.14 10.50 5.81
N THR A 66 0.79 9.55 6.49
CA THR A 66 0.80 9.46 7.96
C THR A 66 2.11 9.96 8.59
N GLY A 67 3.15 10.20 7.79
CA GLY A 67 4.46 10.61 8.30
C GLY A 67 5.17 9.51 9.10
N THR A 68 4.87 8.24 8.83
CA THR A 68 5.46 7.11 9.55
C THR A 68 6.72 6.56 8.88
N ALA A 69 7.62 6.06 9.70
CA ALA A 69 8.86 5.40 9.30
C ALA A 69 8.65 3.89 9.04
N PRO A 70 9.61 3.23 8.34
CA PRO A 70 9.57 1.78 8.19
C PRO A 70 9.50 1.06 9.55
N GLY A 71 8.59 0.09 9.66
CA GLY A 71 8.37 -0.70 10.89
C GLY A 71 7.30 -0.16 11.84
N GLU A 72 6.80 1.05 11.64
CA GLU A 72 5.82 1.68 12.55
C GLU A 72 4.37 1.29 12.27
N VAL A 73 4.05 0.87 11.04
CA VAL A 73 2.69 0.50 10.63
C VAL A 73 2.72 -0.83 9.89
N PHE A 74 1.90 -1.77 10.33
CA PHE A 74 1.62 -3.00 9.60
C PHE A 74 0.50 -2.73 8.59
N VAL A 75 0.70 -3.04 7.30
CA VAL A 75 -0.15 -2.53 6.21
C VAL A 75 -0.78 -3.66 5.43
N HIS A 76 -2.10 -3.62 5.28
CA HIS A 76 -2.86 -4.38 4.29
C HIS A 76 -3.52 -3.42 3.30
N ARG A 77 -3.45 -3.75 2.01
CA ARG A 77 -4.08 -2.96 0.95
C ARG A 77 -4.79 -3.86 -0.04
N ASN A 78 -6.03 -3.50 -0.35
CA ASN A 78 -6.82 -4.12 -1.39
C ASN A 78 -7.64 -3.07 -2.15
N VAL A 79 -8.35 -3.45 -3.20
CA VAL A 79 -9.23 -2.52 -3.91
C VAL A 79 -10.37 -2.10 -2.99
N ALA A 80 -10.53 -0.80 -2.81
CA ALA A 80 -11.56 -0.16 -1.99
C ALA A 80 -11.47 -0.45 -0.47
N ASN A 81 -10.29 -0.81 0.06
CA ASN A 81 -10.08 -1.06 1.50
C ASN A 81 -11.14 -1.96 2.16
N ILE A 82 -11.52 -3.02 1.47
CA ILE A 82 -12.59 -3.93 1.90
C ILE A 82 -12.09 -4.88 2.98
N VAL A 83 -12.92 -5.10 4.00
CA VAL A 83 -12.72 -6.14 5.02
C VAL A 83 -13.84 -7.15 4.90
N GLN A 84 -13.49 -8.38 4.52
CA GLN A 84 -14.46 -9.48 4.35
C GLN A 84 -14.00 -10.72 5.12
N ALA A 85 -14.95 -11.41 5.73
CA ALA A 85 -14.69 -12.63 6.49
C ALA A 85 -14.18 -13.78 5.61
N GLU A 86 -14.57 -13.81 4.34
CA GLU A 86 -14.18 -14.83 3.36
C GLU A 86 -12.88 -14.54 2.63
N ASP A 87 -12.25 -13.39 2.88
CA ASP A 87 -10.93 -13.05 2.30
C ASP A 87 -9.79 -13.58 3.19
N PRO A 88 -9.16 -14.71 2.82
CA PRO A 88 -8.09 -15.29 3.64
C PRO A 88 -6.87 -14.39 3.76
N SER A 89 -6.62 -13.50 2.79
CA SER A 89 -5.52 -12.54 2.85
C SER A 89 -5.77 -11.49 3.93
N CYS A 90 -6.95 -10.90 3.95
CA CYS A 90 -7.33 -9.93 4.99
C CYS A 90 -7.38 -10.59 6.37
N GLN A 91 -7.93 -11.81 6.47
CA GLN A 91 -8.02 -12.54 7.74
C GLN A 91 -6.64 -12.88 8.32
N SER A 92 -5.71 -13.36 7.51
CA SER A 92 -4.35 -13.67 7.97
C SER A 92 -3.61 -12.43 8.49
N VAL A 93 -3.81 -11.29 7.85
CA VAL A 93 -3.24 -10.00 8.29
C VAL A 93 -3.85 -9.57 9.63
N LEU A 94 -5.17 -9.65 9.78
CA LEU A 94 -5.86 -9.35 11.03
C LEU A 94 -5.39 -10.26 12.18
N GLU A 95 -5.36 -11.57 11.95
CA GLU A 95 -4.91 -12.53 12.94
C GLU A 95 -3.46 -12.26 13.37
N PHE A 96 -2.55 -12.08 12.42
CA PHE A 96 -1.16 -11.81 12.72
C PHE A 96 -0.96 -10.47 13.43
N ALA A 97 -1.69 -9.42 13.02
CA ALA A 97 -1.62 -8.12 13.67
C ALA A 97 -2.08 -8.17 15.14
N VAL A 98 -3.18 -8.88 15.41
CA VAL A 98 -3.77 -8.95 16.75
C VAL A 98 -3.03 -9.94 17.65
N LEU A 99 -2.79 -11.17 17.17
CA LEU A 99 -2.23 -12.25 17.99
C LEU A 99 -0.70 -12.27 17.99
N GLY A 100 -0.08 -11.97 16.84
CA GLY A 100 1.36 -12.00 16.68
C GLY A 100 2.04 -10.68 17.05
N LEU A 101 1.61 -9.60 16.44
CA LEU A 101 2.20 -8.26 16.63
C LEU A 101 1.61 -7.49 17.80
N GLN A 102 0.42 -7.85 18.25
CA GLN A 102 -0.30 -7.20 19.35
C GLN A 102 -0.45 -5.68 19.14
N VAL A 103 -0.87 -5.29 17.93
CA VAL A 103 -1.10 -3.88 17.59
C VAL A 103 -2.11 -3.23 18.54
N GLU A 104 -1.91 -1.97 18.86
CA GLU A 104 -2.80 -1.22 19.76
C GLU A 104 -4.06 -0.71 19.02
N HIS A 105 -3.95 -0.46 17.71
CA HIS A 105 -5.01 0.15 16.92
C HIS A 105 -5.14 -0.51 15.54
N ILE A 106 -6.38 -0.63 15.07
CA ILE A 106 -6.70 -1.02 13.70
C ILE A 106 -7.38 0.18 13.02
N VAL A 107 -6.79 0.64 11.93
CA VAL A 107 -7.29 1.76 11.13
C VAL A 107 -7.78 1.24 9.79
N ILE A 108 -9.05 1.47 9.46
CA ILE A 108 -9.61 1.24 8.13
C ILE A 108 -9.76 2.60 7.47
N CYS A 109 -8.99 2.84 6.40
CA CYS A 109 -8.94 4.14 5.75
C CYS A 109 -9.43 4.09 4.31
N GLY A 110 -10.55 4.76 4.06
CA GLY A 110 -11.03 5.08 2.72
C GLY A 110 -10.41 6.37 2.18
N HIS A 111 -10.68 6.66 0.91
CA HIS A 111 -10.27 7.92 0.29
C HIS A 111 -11.32 8.43 -0.69
N TYR A 112 -11.30 9.72 -0.95
CA TYR A 112 -12.19 10.33 -1.93
C TYR A 112 -11.93 9.81 -3.34
N LYS A 113 -12.98 9.74 -4.16
CA LYS A 113 -12.93 9.29 -5.57
C LYS A 113 -12.31 7.91 -5.74
N CYS A 114 -12.59 6.98 -4.81
CA CYS A 114 -12.17 5.60 -4.93
C CYS A 114 -12.86 4.92 -6.12
N GLY A 115 -12.08 4.42 -7.08
CA GLY A 115 -12.61 3.76 -8.28
C GLY A 115 -13.39 2.49 -7.97
N GLY A 116 -12.93 1.67 -7.01
CA GLY A 116 -13.62 0.44 -6.61
C GLY A 116 -14.97 0.72 -5.95
N VAL A 117 -15.04 1.69 -5.03
CA VAL A 117 -16.30 2.11 -4.40
C VAL A 117 -17.25 2.69 -5.45
N HIS A 118 -16.75 3.51 -6.36
CA HIS A 118 -17.55 4.08 -7.44
C HIS A 118 -18.15 3.00 -8.35
N ALA A 119 -17.35 2.02 -8.77
CA ALA A 119 -17.80 0.90 -9.57
C ALA A 119 -18.88 0.06 -8.86
N ALA A 120 -18.72 -0.19 -7.57
CA ALA A 120 -19.71 -0.91 -6.77
C ALA A 120 -21.05 -0.16 -6.68
N ILE A 121 -21.03 1.16 -6.46
CA ILE A 121 -22.25 2.00 -6.38
C ILE A 121 -22.96 2.05 -7.74
N GLN A 122 -22.23 2.13 -8.83
CA GLN A 122 -22.83 2.18 -10.17
C GLN A 122 -23.23 0.80 -10.73
N GLY A 123 -22.89 -0.28 -10.05
CA GLY A 123 -23.13 -1.64 -10.56
C GLY A 123 -22.29 -1.96 -11.81
N THR A 124 -21.18 -1.25 -12.02
CA THR A 124 -20.27 -1.43 -13.18
C THR A 124 -19.08 -2.32 -12.82
N ALA A 125 -18.99 -2.80 -11.60
CA ALA A 125 -17.96 -3.75 -11.18
C ALA A 125 -18.07 -5.04 -11.99
N THR A 126 -17.00 -5.49 -12.59
CA THR A 126 -16.90 -6.72 -13.37
C THR A 126 -15.86 -7.66 -12.79
N GLY A 127 -16.13 -8.97 -12.83
CA GLY A 127 -15.22 -9.98 -12.30
C GLY A 127 -15.16 -9.98 -10.77
N LYS A 128 -13.97 -9.76 -10.21
CA LYS A 128 -13.70 -9.80 -8.75
C LYS A 128 -13.58 -8.42 -8.09
N VAL A 129 -13.96 -7.37 -8.81
CA VAL A 129 -13.93 -5.98 -8.31
C VAL A 129 -15.32 -5.47 -8.03
#